data_0549da1ca009d136eb218802f11e8d36
#
_entry.id   0549da1ca009d136eb218802f11e8d36
#
_cell.length_a   1.000
_cell.length_b   1.000
_cell.length_c   1.000
_cell.angle_alpha   90.00
_cell.angle_beta   90.00
_cell.angle_gamma   90.00
#
_symmetry.space_group_name_H-M   'P 1'
#
loop_
_entity.id
_entity.type
_entity.pdbx_description
1 polymer ?
#
loop_
_entity_poly.entity_id
_entity_poly.type
_entity_poly.pdbx_seq_one_letter_code
_entity_poly.pdbx_strand_id
1 'polypeptide(L)'
;VLASASILGAVAGCSSNATSSAGSSTTDSSKTEDSSKTEDSSKTDDSSNAGTSDKFTLKEGEGKTLNIAVWNEEFKNYFDKYIKAKMPEGVTVNFKITENKDNAYQNKLDEDLPKNEAASADDKIDMFLFEADYALKYVNSEYTLDVKSLGLTDEDLSGMYQYTKDVATTQDGSNVLKGVSWQATPGLYAYRRSIAKDVLGTDDPAKVQEALADWTKFDEVAAKAADKGYKMLSGYDDAYRTFSNNVSAPWVNDNKEIIVDANIMKWVDQTKTYTDKGYNNKTSLWSDAWAADQGPDGKVFGFFYSTWGINFTLAGNSLAVKEKDGGKLEVGNGGYGDWAVCYGPQAYFWGGTWMAAAKGTDN
;
A
#
# COMPACT_ATOMS: atom_id res chain seq x y z
N VAL A 1 6.75 17.94 -3.21
CA VAL A 1 5.43 18.52 -2.92
C VAL A 1 4.48 17.37 -2.67
N LEU A 2 4.21 17.06 -1.41
CA LEU A 2 3.28 16.02 -0.97
C LEU A 2 1.87 16.64 -0.98
N ALA A 3 1.05 16.30 -1.96
CA ALA A 3 -0.36 16.56 -1.91
C ALA A 3 -1.05 15.29 -1.40
N SER A 4 -1.51 15.30 -0.16
CA SER A 4 -2.32 14.24 0.40
C SER A 4 -3.76 14.47 -0.03
N ALA A 5 -4.34 13.55 -0.79
CA ALA A 5 -5.77 13.56 -1.07
C ALA A 5 -6.52 13.27 0.22
N SER A 6 -7.33 14.23 0.67
CA SER A 6 -8.20 14.06 1.84
C SER A 6 -9.39 13.20 1.47
N ILE A 7 -9.46 11.98 1.99
CA ILE A 7 -10.64 11.12 1.86
C ILE A 7 -11.54 11.39 3.05
N LEU A 8 -12.58 12.18 2.86
CA LEU A 8 -13.72 12.30 3.78
C LEU A 8 -14.62 11.08 3.59
N GLY A 9 -14.39 10.04 4.36
CA GLY A 9 -15.34 8.95 4.52
C GLY A 9 -16.50 9.37 5.41
N ALA A 10 -17.66 9.66 4.83
CA ALA A 10 -18.89 9.84 5.59
C ALA A 10 -19.34 8.47 6.12
N VAL A 11 -19.15 8.23 7.42
CA VAL A 11 -19.79 7.12 8.12
C VAL A 11 -21.22 7.53 8.45
N ALA A 12 -22.18 7.04 7.68
CA ALA A 12 -23.59 7.12 8.03
C ALA A 12 -23.87 6.15 9.18
N GLY A 13 -23.99 6.67 10.39
CA GLY A 13 -24.45 5.92 11.54
C GLY A 13 -25.95 5.64 11.45
N CYS A 14 -26.33 4.37 11.33
CA CYS A 14 -27.70 3.94 11.58
C CYS A 14 -27.92 3.76 13.08
N SER A 15 -28.61 4.71 13.68
CA SER A 15 -29.18 4.60 15.02
C SER A 15 -30.51 3.82 14.92
N SER A 16 -30.57 2.61 15.45
CA SER A 16 -31.82 1.90 15.68
C SER A 16 -32.12 1.87 17.18
N ASN A 17 -33.15 2.63 17.55
CA ASN A 17 -33.83 2.50 18.83
C ASN A 17 -34.51 1.14 18.94
N ALA A 18 -34.21 0.35 19.96
CA ALA A 18 -34.98 -0.80 20.36
C ALA A 18 -35.62 -0.53 21.71
N THR A 19 -36.93 -0.46 21.71
CA THR A 19 -37.78 -0.48 22.91
C THR A 19 -38.02 -1.90 23.35
N SER A 20 -37.93 -2.11 24.65
CA SER A 20 -38.14 -3.34 25.39
C SER A 20 -39.59 -3.85 25.35
N SER A 21 -39.80 -5.17 25.33
CA SER A 21 -40.79 -5.79 26.18
C SER A 21 -40.50 -7.28 26.39
N ALA A 22 -40.68 -7.69 27.62
CA ALA A 22 -40.40 -9.00 28.18
C ALA A 22 -41.48 -10.06 27.81
N GLY A 23 -41.10 -11.33 27.86
CA GLY A 23 -42.03 -12.45 27.77
C GLY A 23 -41.32 -13.80 27.93
N SER A 24 -41.52 -14.40 29.08
CA SER A 24 -41.06 -15.64 29.69
C SER A 24 -41.56 -16.91 29.00
N SER A 25 -40.76 -17.98 29.17
CA SER A 25 -41.07 -19.38 29.57
C SER A 25 -40.56 -20.45 28.61
N THR A 26 -39.61 -21.20 29.08
CA THR A 26 -39.55 -22.55 29.70
C THR A 26 -39.65 -23.75 28.76
N THR A 27 -38.66 -24.63 28.97
CA THR A 27 -38.65 -26.12 28.91
C THR A 27 -38.73 -26.79 27.53
N ASP A 28 -38.07 -27.85 27.19
CA ASP A 28 -37.32 -28.91 27.90
C ASP A 28 -36.67 -29.83 26.85
N SER A 29 -35.56 -30.41 27.22
CA SER A 29 -34.92 -31.69 26.95
C SER A 29 -35.23 -32.52 25.68
N SER A 30 -34.23 -33.05 25.04
CA SER A 30 -33.67 -34.41 25.12
C SER A 30 -32.95 -34.83 23.85
N LYS A 31 -31.71 -35.24 24.03
CA LYS A 31 -31.00 -36.48 23.61
C LYS A 31 -31.47 -37.21 22.35
N THR A 32 -30.57 -37.50 21.44
CA THR A 32 -29.74 -38.71 21.32
C THR A 32 -29.01 -38.74 19.98
N GLU A 33 -27.70 -38.99 20.03
CA GLU A 33 -26.82 -39.96 19.34
C GLU A 33 -27.24 -40.40 17.90
N ASP A 34 -26.38 -40.44 16.96
CA ASP A 34 -25.13 -41.15 16.69
C ASP A 34 -24.93 -41.34 15.18
N SER A 35 -23.66 -41.54 14.83
CA SER A 35 -23.08 -42.19 13.66
C SER A 35 -23.01 -41.49 12.31
N SER A 36 -21.76 -41.05 12.11
CA SER A 36 -20.86 -41.37 10.98
C SER A 36 -21.47 -41.59 9.60
N LYS A 37 -21.05 -40.73 8.67
CA LYS A 37 -20.30 -41.15 7.47
C LYS A 37 -19.69 -39.94 6.76
N THR A 38 -18.38 -39.95 6.68
CA THR A 38 -17.56 -39.28 5.71
C THR A 38 -18.04 -39.61 4.29
N GLU A 39 -18.36 -38.56 3.52
CA GLU A 39 -18.15 -38.59 2.08
C GLU A 39 -17.61 -37.23 1.67
N ASP A 40 -16.35 -37.29 1.32
CA ASP A 40 -15.58 -36.30 0.60
C ASP A 40 -16.21 -36.04 -0.78
N SER A 41 -16.67 -34.83 -1.00
CA SER A 41 -16.84 -34.31 -2.35
C SER A 41 -16.61 -32.80 -2.37
N SER A 42 -15.34 -32.46 -2.39
CA SER A 42 -14.91 -31.16 -2.88
C SER A 42 -15.27 -31.03 -4.36
N LYS A 43 -16.43 -30.48 -4.65
CA LYS A 43 -16.69 -29.82 -5.92
C LYS A 43 -16.32 -28.37 -5.74
N THR A 44 -15.11 -28.05 -6.10
CA THR A 44 -14.74 -26.73 -6.54
C THR A 44 -15.56 -26.42 -7.78
N ASP A 45 -16.61 -25.63 -7.62
CA ASP A 45 -17.21 -24.93 -8.75
C ASP A 45 -16.19 -23.88 -9.21
N ASP A 46 -15.34 -24.35 -10.10
CA ASP A 46 -14.55 -23.51 -10.99
C ASP A 46 -15.52 -22.94 -12.05
N SER A 47 -16.28 -21.91 -11.65
CA SER A 47 -16.94 -21.06 -12.62
C SER A 47 -15.87 -20.17 -13.25
N SER A 48 -15.00 -20.79 -14.06
CA SER A 48 -14.28 -20.08 -15.09
C SER A 48 -15.34 -19.51 -16.02
N ASN A 49 -15.69 -18.26 -15.78
CA ASN A 49 -16.27 -17.42 -16.80
C ASN A 49 -15.18 -17.26 -17.87
N ALA A 50 -15.12 -18.22 -18.81
CA ALA A 50 -14.40 -18.11 -20.03
C ALA A 50 -15.13 -17.06 -20.87
N GLY A 51 -14.96 -15.77 -20.47
CA GLY A 51 -15.15 -14.67 -21.38
C GLY A 51 -14.30 -14.97 -22.60
N THR A 52 -14.93 -15.05 -23.74
CA THR A 52 -14.30 -15.07 -25.07
C THR A 52 -13.14 -14.08 -24.99
N SER A 53 -11.92 -14.56 -25.11
CA SER A 53 -10.76 -13.72 -25.30
C SER A 53 -10.94 -13.05 -26.64
N ASP A 54 -11.55 -11.87 -26.67
CA ASP A 54 -11.42 -10.99 -27.80
C ASP A 54 -9.93 -10.63 -27.85
N LYS A 55 -9.23 -11.34 -28.72
CA LYS A 55 -7.84 -11.03 -29.02
C LYS A 55 -7.82 -9.59 -29.47
N PHE A 56 -7.09 -8.76 -28.75
CA PHE A 56 -6.81 -7.43 -29.25
C PHE A 56 -6.28 -7.55 -30.67
N THR A 57 -6.88 -6.86 -31.61
CA THR A 57 -6.43 -6.81 -33.00
C THR A 57 -5.73 -5.49 -33.19
N LEU A 58 -4.49 -5.56 -33.64
CA LEU A 58 -3.75 -4.36 -34.05
C LEU A 58 -4.47 -3.70 -35.21
N LYS A 59 -4.67 -2.39 -35.12
CA LYS A 59 -5.21 -1.59 -36.24
C LYS A 59 -4.08 -1.19 -37.17
N GLU A 60 -4.45 -0.88 -38.43
CA GLU A 60 -3.48 -0.39 -39.39
C GLU A 60 -2.86 0.94 -38.89
N GLY A 61 -1.53 1.02 -38.83
CA GLY A 61 -0.80 2.19 -38.37
C GLY A 61 -0.45 2.19 -36.86
N GLU A 62 -0.91 1.19 -36.12
CA GLU A 62 -0.48 1.01 -34.73
C GLU A 62 0.95 0.45 -34.67
N GLY A 63 1.67 0.82 -33.61
CA GLY A 63 2.97 0.24 -33.26
C GLY A 63 2.87 -1.23 -32.90
N LYS A 64 3.97 -1.95 -33.00
CA LYS A 64 4.05 -3.35 -32.65
C LYS A 64 4.83 -3.57 -31.35
N THR A 65 5.29 -2.48 -30.73
CA THR A 65 6.09 -2.51 -29.53
C THR A 65 5.40 -1.69 -28.44
N LEU A 66 4.81 -2.38 -27.48
CA LEU A 66 4.25 -1.74 -26.28
C LEU A 66 5.39 -1.37 -25.33
N ASN A 67 5.72 -0.09 -25.26
CA ASN A 67 6.77 0.43 -24.40
C ASN A 67 6.20 0.87 -23.05
N ILE A 68 6.65 0.25 -21.97
CA ILE A 68 6.20 0.52 -20.60
C ILE A 68 7.36 1.10 -19.78
N ALA A 69 7.26 2.36 -19.35
CA ALA A 69 8.24 2.97 -18.49
C ALA A 69 8.00 2.58 -17.02
N VAL A 70 9.03 2.05 -16.36
CA VAL A 70 9.00 1.56 -14.98
C VAL A 70 10.29 1.93 -14.25
N TRP A 71 10.27 1.94 -12.89
CA TRP A 71 11.48 2.25 -12.11
C TRP A 71 12.21 1.03 -11.57
N ASN A 72 11.63 -0.16 -11.65
CA ASN A 72 12.26 -1.43 -11.25
C ASN A 72 11.62 -2.60 -11.99
N GLU A 73 12.03 -3.80 -11.68
CA GLU A 73 11.53 -5.02 -12.32
C GLU A 73 10.23 -5.58 -11.72
N GLU A 74 9.66 -4.99 -10.68
CA GLU A 74 8.53 -5.56 -9.96
C GLU A 74 7.32 -5.76 -10.89
N PHE A 75 6.87 -4.70 -11.57
CA PHE A 75 5.76 -4.77 -12.50
C PHE A 75 6.05 -5.71 -13.68
N LYS A 76 7.27 -5.66 -14.22
CA LYS A 76 7.71 -6.56 -15.28
C LYS A 76 7.59 -8.02 -14.88
N ASN A 77 8.01 -8.38 -13.66
CA ASN A 77 7.93 -9.75 -13.15
C ASN A 77 6.46 -10.22 -13.03
N TYR A 78 5.54 -9.37 -12.57
CA TYR A 78 4.11 -9.67 -12.55
C TYR A 78 3.53 -9.77 -13.96
N PHE A 79 3.92 -8.87 -14.86
CA PHE A 79 3.52 -8.91 -16.26
C PHE A 79 3.96 -10.23 -16.93
N ASP A 80 5.24 -10.59 -16.81
CA ASP A 80 5.79 -11.82 -17.37
C ASP A 80 5.05 -13.06 -16.84
N LYS A 81 4.68 -13.05 -15.56
CA LYS A 81 4.01 -14.17 -14.89
C LYS A 81 2.53 -14.32 -15.27
N TYR A 82 1.78 -13.22 -15.38
CA TYR A 82 0.32 -13.26 -15.43
C TYR A 82 -0.29 -12.75 -16.73
N ILE A 83 0.41 -11.87 -17.47
CA ILE A 83 -0.14 -11.14 -18.59
C ILE A 83 0.49 -11.55 -19.91
N LYS A 84 1.80 -11.78 -19.94
CA LYS A 84 2.57 -12.04 -21.18
C LYS A 84 1.97 -13.12 -22.08
N ALA A 85 1.47 -14.21 -21.50
CA ALA A 85 0.85 -15.29 -22.26
C ALA A 85 -0.51 -14.91 -22.91
N LYS A 86 -1.08 -13.77 -22.49
CA LYS A 86 -2.36 -13.23 -23.00
C LYS A 86 -2.17 -12.15 -24.06
N MET A 87 -0.93 -11.70 -24.26
CA MET A 87 -0.63 -10.66 -25.25
C MET A 87 -0.95 -11.13 -26.67
N PRO A 88 -1.39 -10.20 -27.54
CA PRO A 88 -1.64 -10.51 -28.94
C PRO A 88 -0.37 -11.01 -29.64
N GLU A 89 -0.56 -11.90 -30.61
CA GLU A 89 0.54 -12.36 -31.45
C GLU A 89 1.11 -11.19 -32.27
N GLY A 90 2.43 -11.07 -32.31
CA GLY A 90 3.13 -10.01 -33.04
C GLY A 90 3.38 -8.72 -32.23
N VAL A 91 2.88 -8.61 -31.02
CA VAL A 91 3.19 -7.48 -30.12
C VAL A 91 4.41 -7.83 -29.27
N THR A 92 5.40 -6.95 -29.30
CA THR A 92 6.57 -7.00 -28.42
C THR A 92 6.34 -6.04 -27.24
N VAL A 93 6.55 -6.51 -26.00
CA VAL A 93 6.49 -5.64 -24.82
C VAL A 93 7.91 -5.30 -24.38
N ASN A 94 8.20 -4.01 -24.33
CA ASN A 94 9.50 -3.47 -23.93
C ASN A 94 9.38 -2.67 -22.64
N PHE A 95 10.12 -3.08 -21.59
CA PHE A 95 10.17 -2.35 -20.33
C PHE A 95 11.36 -1.39 -20.33
N LYS A 96 11.07 -0.08 -20.31
CA LYS A 96 12.06 0.98 -20.17
C LYS A 96 12.30 1.21 -18.68
N ILE A 97 13.31 0.54 -18.12
CA ILE A 97 13.60 0.59 -16.68
C ILE A 97 14.56 1.76 -16.40
N THR A 98 14.12 2.69 -15.53
CA THR A 98 14.96 3.77 -15.01
C THR A 98 14.86 3.77 -13.48
N GLU A 99 15.93 3.40 -12.78
CA GLU A 99 15.92 3.36 -11.32
C GLU A 99 15.53 4.72 -10.72
N ASN A 100 14.64 4.70 -9.72
CA ASN A 100 14.17 5.92 -9.06
C ASN A 100 15.14 6.36 -7.96
N LYS A 101 16.39 6.59 -8.33
CA LYS A 101 17.40 7.21 -7.47
C LYS A 101 17.48 8.70 -7.79
N ASP A 102 17.43 9.53 -6.76
CA ASP A 102 17.52 11.01 -6.92
C ASP A 102 16.49 11.57 -7.92
N ASN A 103 15.29 11.01 -7.95
CA ASN A 103 14.19 11.30 -8.87
C ASN A 103 14.52 11.04 -10.37
N ALA A 104 15.50 10.19 -10.68
CA ALA A 104 15.91 9.95 -12.06
C ALA A 104 14.76 9.42 -12.94
N TYR A 105 13.86 8.58 -12.39
CA TYR A 105 12.70 8.09 -13.12
C TYR A 105 11.74 9.23 -13.48
N GLN A 106 11.37 10.08 -12.52
CA GLN A 106 10.48 11.22 -12.78
C GLN A 106 11.11 12.21 -13.75
N ASN A 107 12.43 12.48 -13.62
CA ASN A 107 13.15 13.36 -14.53
C ASN A 107 13.13 12.80 -15.96
N LYS A 108 13.26 11.47 -16.12
CA LYS A 108 13.19 10.82 -17.43
C LYS A 108 11.79 10.93 -18.04
N LEU A 109 10.74 10.73 -17.27
CA LEU A 109 9.36 10.94 -17.74
C LEU A 109 9.11 12.40 -18.15
N ASP A 110 9.63 13.36 -17.38
CA ASP A 110 9.51 14.80 -17.69
C ASP A 110 10.22 15.17 -19.00
N GLU A 111 11.28 14.46 -19.35
CA GLU A 111 11.99 14.64 -20.62
C GLU A 111 11.23 13.99 -21.78
N ASP A 112 10.71 12.78 -21.60
CA ASP A 112 10.20 11.95 -22.70
C ASP A 112 8.73 12.23 -23.04
N LEU A 113 7.86 12.39 -22.02
CA LEU A 113 6.42 12.58 -22.25
C LEU A 113 6.09 13.79 -23.15
N PRO A 114 6.73 14.96 -23.00
CA PRO A 114 6.48 16.10 -23.91
C PRO A 114 6.83 15.84 -25.38
N LYS A 115 7.72 14.88 -25.64
CA LYS A 115 8.18 14.54 -27.00
C LYS A 115 7.42 13.36 -27.58
N ASN A 116 6.56 12.70 -26.80
CA ASN A 116 5.96 11.40 -27.13
C ASN A 116 5.10 11.43 -28.41
N GLU A 117 4.32 12.51 -28.62
CA GLU A 117 3.47 12.63 -29.80
C GLU A 117 4.28 12.68 -31.12
N ALA A 118 5.50 13.23 -31.06
CA ALA A 118 6.38 13.36 -32.23
C ALA A 118 7.35 12.17 -32.41
N ALA A 119 7.36 11.21 -31.48
CA ALA A 119 8.21 10.04 -31.56
C ALA A 119 7.74 9.11 -32.69
N SER A 120 8.65 8.26 -33.22
CA SER A 120 8.27 7.20 -34.16
C SER A 120 7.41 6.14 -33.45
N ALA A 121 6.56 5.43 -34.21
CA ALA A 121 5.60 4.49 -33.66
C ALA A 121 6.21 3.55 -32.60
N ASP A 122 7.20 2.75 -32.95
CA ASP A 122 7.80 1.80 -31.98
C ASP A 122 8.68 2.44 -30.89
N ASP A 123 8.93 3.75 -30.93
CA ASP A 123 9.74 4.47 -29.93
C ASP A 123 8.90 5.19 -28.88
N LYS A 124 7.59 5.30 -29.08
CA LYS A 124 6.68 5.95 -28.15
C LYS A 124 6.69 5.28 -26.78
N ILE A 125 6.45 6.07 -25.72
CA ILE A 125 6.01 5.54 -24.44
C ILE A 125 4.51 5.34 -24.53
N ASP A 126 4.05 4.10 -24.38
CA ASP A 126 2.63 3.78 -24.42
C ASP A 126 2.04 3.87 -23.02
N MET A 127 2.75 3.28 -22.06
CA MET A 127 2.34 3.25 -20.67
C MET A 127 3.51 3.63 -19.77
N PHE A 128 3.19 4.22 -18.62
CA PHE A 128 4.16 4.49 -17.59
C PHE A 128 3.56 4.29 -16.20
N LEU A 129 4.39 3.91 -15.26
CA LEU A 129 3.98 3.78 -13.87
C LEU A 129 4.20 5.10 -13.14
N PHE A 130 3.35 5.40 -12.15
CA PHE A 130 3.56 6.45 -11.19
C PHE A 130 3.17 5.98 -9.79
N GLU A 131 3.80 6.56 -8.80
CA GLU A 131 3.64 6.20 -7.39
C GLU A 131 2.83 7.29 -6.67
N ALA A 132 2.15 6.92 -5.58
CA ALA A 132 1.25 7.79 -4.83
C ALA A 132 1.87 9.15 -4.43
N ASP A 133 3.15 9.16 -4.04
CA ASP A 133 3.81 10.38 -3.52
C ASP A 133 3.96 11.49 -4.57
N TYR A 134 3.95 11.14 -5.86
CA TYR A 134 4.04 12.10 -6.95
C TYR A 134 2.91 11.96 -8.00
N ALA A 135 1.85 11.25 -7.65
CA ALA A 135 0.73 10.96 -8.56
C ALA A 135 0.14 12.24 -9.19
N LEU A 136 -0.10 13.27 -8.39
CA LEU A 136 -0.75 14.51 -8.87
C LEU A 136 0.02 15.22 -9.98
N LYS A 137 1.34 15.06 -10.02
CA LYS A 137 2.16 15.60 -11.10
C LYS A 137 1.73 15.08 -12.48
N TYR A 138 1.44 13.77 -12.56
CA TYR A 138 1.07 13.12 -13.82
C TYR A 138 -0.45 13.10 -14.04
N VAL A 139 -1.22 12.94 -12.99
CA VAL A 139 -2.69 12.95 -13.03
C VAL A 139 -3.22 14.29 -13.56
N ASN A 140 -2.65 15.42 -13.10
CA ASN A 140 -3.03 16.75 -13.58
C ASN A 140 -2.30 17.17 -14.86
N SER A 141 -1.49 16.28 -15.45
CA SER A 141 -0.74 16.56 -16.66
C SER A 141 -1.59 16.33 -17.92
N GLU A 142 -1.33 17.12 -18.98
CA GLU A 142 -1.86 16.88 -20.29
C GLU A 142 -1.27 15.64 -20.99
N TYR A 143 -0.14 15.12 -20.49
CA TYR A 143 0.56 13.97 -21.07
C TYR A 143 -0.03 12.61 -20.66
N THR A 144 -1.03 12.60 -19.79
CA THR A 144 -1.69 11.39 -19.31
C THR A 144 -3.10 11.32 -19.85
N LEU A 145 -3.46 10.19 -20.44
CA LEU A 145 -4.78 9.99 -21.04
C LEU A 145 -5.85 9.64 -19.98
N ASP A 146 -7.11 9.94 -20.31
CA ASP A 146 -8.29 9.43 -19.61
C ASP A 146 -8.41 7.91 -19.85
N VAL A 147 -8.51 7.13 -18.77
CA VAL A 147 -8.63 5.67 -18.89
C VAL A 147 -9.90 5.24 -19.64
N LYS A 148 -10.96 6.03 -19.61
CA LYS A 148 -12.19 5.77 -20.37
C LYS A 148 -11.99 5.97 -21.88
N SER A 149 -11.08 6.85 -22.27
CA SER A 149 -10.72 7.03 -23.69
C SER A 149 -10.01 5.82 -24.29
N LEU A 150 -9.47 4.96 -23.43
CA LEU A 150 -8.83 3.69 -23.80
C LEU A 150 -9.83 2.51 -23.87
N GLY A 151 -11.11 2.77 -23.60
CA GLY A 151 -12.16 1.77 -23.65
C GLY A 151 -12.50 1.12 -22.32
N LEU A 152 -11.86 1.50 -21.21
CA LEU A 152 -12.26 1.00 -19.87
C LEU A 152 -13.63 1.55 -19.49
N THR A 153 -14.50 0.65 -19.04
CA THR A 153 -15.87 0.97 -18.62
C THR A 153 -15.97 1.13 -17.10
N ASP A 154 -17.09 1.66 -16.63
CA ASP A 154 -17.36 1.73 -15.18
C ASP A 154 -17.45 0.32 -14.55
N GLU A 155 -17.86 -0.69 -15.32
CA GLU A 155 -17.90 -2.09 -14.88
C GLU A 155 -16.47 -2.62 -14.67
N ASP A 156 -15.55 -2.39 -15.60
CA ASP A 156 -14.13 -2.77 -15.46
C ASP A 156 -13.49 -2.14 -14.21
N LEU A 157 -13.89 -0.92 -13.87
CA LEU A 157 -13.36 -0.15 -12.75
C LEU A 157 -14.11 -0.38 -11.43
N SER A 158 -15.20 -1.16 -11.44
CA SER A 158 -16.08 -1.35 -10.28
C SER A 158 -15.39 -2.07 -9.12
N GLY A 159 -14.47 -2.99 -9.41
CA GLY A 159 -13.70 -3.74 -8.42
C GLY A 159 -12.54 -2.96 -7.77
N MET A 160 -12.22 -1.77 -8.25
CA MET A 160 -11.15 -0.95 -7.67
C MET A 160 -11.59 -0.33 -6.33
N TYR A 161 -10.69 -0.30 -5.36
CA TYR A 161 -10.92 0.47 -4.12
C TYR A 161 -11.05 1.95 -4.42
N GLN A 162 -12.01 2.63 -3.76
CA GLN A 162 -12.31 4.03 -4.03
C GLN A 162 -11.06 4.92 -3.88
N TYR A 163 -10.26 4.73 -2.81
CA TYR A 163 -9.05 5.54 -2.62
C TYR A 163 -8.06 5.45 -3.78
N THR A 164 -7.98 4.29 -4.46
CA THR A 164 -7.08 4.14 -5.62
C THR A 164 -7.59 4.91 -6.83
N LYS A 165 -8.90 5.08 -6.96
CA LYS A 165 -9.50 5.98 -7.97
C LYS A 165 -9.26 7.44 -7.61
N ASP A 166 -9.46 7.81 -6.35
CA ASP A 166 -9.30 9.19 -5.87
C ASP A 166 -7.88 9.71 -6.12
N VAL A 167 -6.84 8.90 -5.83
CA VAL A 167 -5.44 9.26 -6.09
C VAL A 167 -5.15 9.53 -7.57
N ALA A 168 -5.80 8.79 -8.47
CA ALA A 168 -5.58 8.88 -9.92
C ALA A 168 -6.59 9.78 -10.64
N THR A 169 -7.43 10.49 -9.92
CA THR A 169 -8.45 11.41 -10.47
C THR A 169 -7.94 12.85 -10.43
N THR A 170 -8.17 13.60 -11.51
CA THR A 170 -7.78 15.02 -11.62
C THR A 170 -8.37 15.88 -10.50
N GLN A 171 -7.60 16.86 -10.04
CA GLN A 171 -7.99 17.75 -8.93
C GLN A 171 -8.55 19.12 -9.40
N ASP A 172 -8.73 19.31 -10.71
CA ASP A 172 -9.20 20.55 -11.34
C ASP A 172 -10.73 20.67 -11.42
N GLY A 173 -11.46 19.72 -10.83
CA GLY A 173 -12.90 19.61 -10.90
C GLY A 173 -13.44 18.86 -12.12
N SER A 174 -12.61 18.45 -13.05
CA SER A 174 -13.02 17.64 -14.22
C SER A 174 -13.34 16.19 -13.84
N ASN A 175 -12.82 15.70 -12.71
CA ASN A 175 -13.00 14.33 -12.20
C ASN A 175 -12.64 13.23 -13.22
N VAL A 176 -11.56 13.42 -13.97
CA VAL A 176 -11.08 12.47 -14.98
C VAL A 176 -10.12 11.47 -14.32
N LEU A 177 -10.41 10.18 -14.47
CA LEU A 177 -9.52 9.11 -14.02
C LEU A 177 -8.38 8.90 -15.03
N LYS A 178 -7.13 9.06 -14.57
CA LYS A 178 -5.91 9.06 -15.40
C LYS A 178 -5.03 7.83 -15.22
N GLY A 179 -5.40 6.93 -14.33
CA GLY A 179 -4.61 5.71 -14.10
C GLY A 179 -5.37 4.65 -13.33
N VAL A 180 -4.91 3.41 -13.47
CA VAL A 180 -5.45 2.26 -12.74
C VAL A 180 -4.39 1.67 -11.83
N SER A 181 -4.76 1.38 -10.59
CA SER A 181 -3.85 0.79 -9.62
C SER A 181 -3.81 -0.73 -9.76
N TRP A 182 -2.62 -1.29 -9.65
CA TRP A 182 -2.43 -2.74 -9.54
C TRP A 182 -2.04 -3.18 -8.12
N GLN A 183 -1.98 -2.23 -7.18
CA GLN A 183 -1.64 -2.46 -5.78
C GLN A 183 -2.70 -1.90 -4.84
N ALA A 184 -3.01 -2.63 -3.76
CA ALA A 184 -3.73 -2.12 -2.60
C ALA A 184 -2.74 -2.01 -1.43
N THR A 185 -2.61 -0.81 -0.86
CA THR A 185 -1.56 -0.48 0.10
C THR A 185 -2.08 0.06 1.43
N PRO A 186 -3.02 -0.66 2.10
CA PRO A 186 -3.44 -0.28 3.44
C PRO A 186 -2.26 -0.33 4.40
N GLY A 187 -2.23 0.64 5.32
CA GLY A 187 -1.26 0.70 6.38
C GLY A 187 -1.47 -0.38 7.43
N LEU A 188 -0.39 -0.77 8.07
CA LEU A 188 -0.37 -1.71 9.18
C LEU A 188 0.77 -1.38 10.15
N TYR A 189 0.69 -1.86 11.37
CA TYR A 189 1.78 -1.84 12.33
C TYR A 189 2.33 -3.24 12.51
N ALA A 190 3.56 -3.46 12.03
CA ALA A 190 4.30 -4.71 12.22
C ALA A 190 5.03 -4.65 13.55
N TYR A 191 4.73 -5.58 14.45
CA TYR A 191 5.34 -5.63 15.76
C TYR A 191 6.12 -6.92 15.99
N ARG A 192 7.15 -6.86 16.84
CA ARG A 192 7.94 -8.00 17.24
C ARG A 192 7.23 -8.76 18.36
N ARG A 193 6.88 -10.04 18.09
CA ARG A 193 6.11 -10.90 19.02
C ARG A 193 6.80 -11.07 20.37
N SER A 194 8.11 -11.35 20.34
CA SER A 194 8.91 -11.54 21.55
C SER A 194 8.91 -10.29 22.45
N ILE A 195 9.04 -9.09 21.86
CA ILE A 195 8.99 -7.82 22.58
C ILE A 195 7.56 -7.54 23.09
N ALA A 196 6.54 -7.77 22.27
CA ALA A 196 5.14 -7.59 22.69
C ALA A 196 4.80 -8.51 23.87
N LYS A 197 5.26 -9.76 23.83
CA LYS A 197 5.07 -10.71 24.94
C LYS A 197 5.75 -10.24 26.22
N ASP A 198 6.95 -9.69 26.14
CA ASP A 198 7.64 -9.15 27.31
C ASP A 198 6.96 -7.88 27.84
N VAL A 199 6.59 -6.94 26.98
CA VAL A 199 6.03 -5.63 27.38
C VAL A 199 4.56 -5.72 27.81
N LEU A 200 3.76 -6.51 27.08
CA LEU A 200 2.30 -6.59 27.26
C LEU A 200 1.83 -7.91 27.90
N GLY A 201 2.72 -8.90 28.04
CA GLY A 201 2.35 -10.25 28.49
C GLY A 201 1.66 -11.10 27.41
N THR A 202 1.55 -10.58 26.19
CA THR A 202 0.88 -11.26 25.06
C THR A 202 1.53 -10.88 23.73
N ASP A 203 1.51 -11.83 22.80
CA ASP A 203 1.89 -11.63 21.38
C ASP A 203 0.72 -11.89 20.40
N ASP A 204 -0.49 -12.08 20.96
CA ASP A 204 -1.71 -12.27 20.18
C ASP A 204 -2.10 -10.97 19.43
N PRO A 205 -2.29 -11.01 18.10
CA PRO A 205 -2.55 -9.79 17.31
C PRO A 205 -3.79 -9.02 17.75
N ALA A 206 -4.86 -9.68 18.18
CA ALA A 206 -6.07 -8.99 18.60
C ALA A 206 -5.84 -8.25 19.93
N LYS A 207 -5.14 -8.87 20.87
CA LYS A 207 -4.81 -8.25 22.18
C LYS A 207 -3.77 -7.14 22.05
N VAL A 208 -2.80 -7.31 21.14
CA VAL A 208 -1.85 -6.24 20.83
C VAL A 208 -2.57 -5.07 20.17
N GLN A 209 -3.52 -5.33 19.25
CA GLN A 209 -4.36 -4.27 18.69
C GLN A 209 -5.17 -3.53 19.73
N GLU A 210 -5.77 -4.22 20.71
CA GLU A 210 -6.49 -3.58 21.84
C GLU A 210 -5.58 -2.64 22.64
N ALA A 211 -4.32 -3.05 22.84
CA ALA A 211 -3.32 -2.24 23.55
C ALA A 211 -2.80 -1.06 22.73
N LEU A 212 -2.94 -1.09 21.41
CA LEU A 212 -2.46 -0.06 20.47
C LEU A 212 -3.61 0.65 19.74
N ALA A 213 -4.85 0.58 20.25
CA ALA A 213 -6.06 0.96 19.51
C ALA A 213 -6.18 2.46 19.20
N ASP A 214 -5.46 3.30 19.91
CA ASP A 214 -5.40 4.75 19.72
C ASP A 214 -4.04 5.30 20.17
N TRP A 215 -3.78 6.57 19.86
CA TRP A 215 -2.50 7.20 20.19
C TRP A 215 -2.23 7.30 21.70
N THR A 216 -3.25 7.43 22.56
CA THR A 216 -3.08 7.45 24.01
C THR A 216 -2.56 6.10 24.52
N LYS A 217 -3.18 5.02 24.07
CA LYS A 217 -2.74 3.66 24.41
C LYS A 217 -1.38 3.32 23.81
N PHE A 218 -1.13 3.79 22.58
CA PHE A 218 0.16 3.62 21.93
C PHE A 218 1.30 4.29 22.74
N ASP A 219 1.06 5.50 23.27
CA ASP A 219 1.99 6.23 24.14
C ASP A 219 2.22 5.52 25.48
N GLU A 220 1.16 4.92 26.06
CA GLU A 220 1.30 4.10 27.29
C GLU A 220 2.17 2.86 27.05
N VAL A 221 2.02 2.21 25.89
CA VAL A 221 2.86 1.07 25.52
C VAL A 221 4.29 1.53 25.24
N ALA A 222 4.49 2.69 24.62
CA ALA A 222 5.81 3.27 24.40
C ALA A 222 6.56 3.50 25.71
N ALA A 223 5.88 4.00 26.75
CA ALA A 223 6.46 4.15 28.07
C ALA A 223 6.86 2.81 28.71
N LYS A 224 5.96 1.81 28.66
CA LYS A 224 6.22 0.45 29.16
C LYS A 224 7.38 -0.24 28.42
N ALA A 225 7.48 -0.03 27.11
CA ALA A 225 8.58 -0.55 26.29
C ALA A 225 9.92 0.09 26.72
N ALA A 226 9.94 1.41 26.91
CA ALA A 226 11.12 2.14 27.34
C ALA A 226 11.61 1.71 28.73
N ASP A 227 10.71 1.48 29.69
CA ASP A 227 11.03 0.96 31.03
C ASP A 227 11.73 -0.40 30.99
N LYS A 228 11.50 -1.18 29.92
CA LYS A 228 12.16 -2.47 29.67
C LYS A 228 13.37 -2.38 28.74
N GLY A 229 13.76 -1.18 28.32
CA GLY A 229 14.92 -0.96 27.45
C GLY A 229 14.64 -1.15 25.96
N TYR A 230 13.38 -1.20 25.55
CA TYR A 230 12.96 -1.22 24.16
C TYR A 230 12.62 0.16 23.66
N LYS A 231 12.53 0.31 22.32
CA LYS A 231 12.00 1.50 21.64
C LYS A 231 10.65 1.18 21.05
N MET A 232 9.75 2.13 21.05
CA MET A 232 8.43 1.95 20.41
C MET A 232 8.52 2.07 18.89
N LEU A 233 9.37 2.99 18.41
CA LEU A 233 9.66 3.25 16.99
C LEU A 233 11.15 3.29 16.75
N SER A 234 11.57 3.09 15.50
CA SER A 234 12.98 3.23 15.11
C SER A 234 13.36 4.70 14.87
N GLY A 235 12.59 5.41 14.07
CA GLY A 235 12.95 6.72 13.56
C GLY A 235 11.98 7.84 13.82
N TYR A 236 12.38 9.01 13.30
CA TYR A 236 11.63 10.26 13.40
C TYR A 236 10.38 10.26 12.53
N ASP A 237 10.45 9.58 11.40
CA ASP A 237 9.48 9.61 10.31
C ASP A 237 8.61 8.35 10.22
N ASP A 238 8.84 7.37 11.09
CA ASP A 238 8.10 6.09 11.08
C ASP A 238 6.58 6.28 11.15
N ALA A 239 6.09 7.18 12.00
CA ALA A 239 4.66 7.43 12.16
C ALA A 239 4.08 8.48 11.19
N TYR A 240 4.92 9.11 10.34
CA TYR A 240 4.50 10.26 9.52
C TYR A 240 3.24 9.99 8.68
N ARG A 241 3.17 8.83 8.02
CA ARG A 241 2.05 8.48 7.13
C ARG A 241 0.70 8.43 7.83
N THR A 242 0.66 8.03 9.11
CA THR A 242 -0.58 7.98 9.87
C THR A 242 -1.17 9.37 10.10
N PHE A 243 -0.33 10.40 10.20
CA PHE A 243 -0.76 11.78 10.35
C PHE A 243 -0.99 12.47 9.01
N SER A 244 -0.08 12.30 8.05
CA SER A 244 -0.15 12.98 6.76
C SER A 244 -1.29 12.50 5.86
N ASN A 245 -1.78 11.28 6.05
CA ASN A 245 -2.98 10.79 5.34
C ASN A 245 -4.29 11.40 5.88
N ASN A 246 -4.25 12.05 7.04
CA ASN A 246 -5.43 12.58 7.71
C ASN A 246 -5.41 14.12 7.79
N VAL A 247 -4.73 14.78 6.87
CA VAL A 247 -4.72 16.24 6.76
C VAL A 247 -6.03 16.74 6.16
N SER A 248 -6.45 17.92 6.57
CA SER A 248 -7.67 18.58 6.12
C SER A 248 -7.43 19.64 5.02
N ALA A 249 -6.17 19.98 4.77
CA ALA A 249 -5.79 21.01 3.80
C ALA A 249 -4.50 20.62 3.06
N PRO A 250 -4.34 21.06 1.81
CA PRO A 250 -3.10 20.91 1.07
C PRO A 250 -1.99 21.77 1.68
N TRP A 251 -0.74 21.42 1.40
CA TRP A 251 0.43 22.17 1.84
C TRP A 251 0.50 23.60 1.28
N VAL A 252 -0.15 23.84 0.14
CA VAL A 252 -0.22 25.15 -0.51
C VAL A 252 -1.69 25.44 -0.84
N ASN A 253 -2.20 26.55 -0.36
CA ASN A 253 -3.55 27.01 -0.67
C ASN A 253 -3.63 27.73 -2.03
N ASP A 254 -4.83 28.14 -2.44
CA ASP A 254 -5.06 28.85 -3.71
C ASP A 254 -4.32 30.18 -3.80
N ASN A 255 -4.04 30.80 -2.67
CA ASN A 255 -3.25 32.05 -2.58
C ASN A 255 -1.74 31.80 -2.67
N LYS A 256 -1.31 30.53 -2.85
CA LYS A 256 0.11 30.10 -2.87
C LYS A 256 0.85 30.29 -1.53
N GLU A 257 0.10 30.26 -0.43
CA GLU A 257 0.65 30.31 0.92
C GLU A 257 0.82 28.88 1.46
N ILE A 258 1.92 28.68 2.23
CA ILE A 258 2.19 27.38 2.87
C ILE A 258 1.24 27.22 4.07
N ILE A 259 0.51 26.12 4.07
CA ILE A 259 -0.36 25.69 5.17
C ILE A 259 0.26 24.46 5.85
N VAL A 260 0.49 24.56 7.14
CA VAL A 260 0.89 23.41 7.96
C VAL A 260 -0.34 22.92 8.71
N ASP A 261 -0.86 21.77 8.27
CA ASP A 261 -2.05 21.18 8.89
C ASP A 261 -1.80 20.80 10.36
N ALA A 262 -2.85 20.89 11.18
CA ALA A 262 -2.78 20.55 12.60
C ALA A 262 -2.34 19.08 12.84
N ASN A 263 -2.66 18.15 11.95
CA ASN A 263 -2.21 16.76 12.09
C ASN A 263 -0.71 16.61 11.81
N ILE A 264 -0.15 17.43 10.92
CA ILE A 264 1.31 17.49 10.73
C ILE A 264 1.98 18.01 12.01
N MET A 265 1.42 19.02 12.65
CA MET A 265 1.96 19.51 13.92
C MET A 265 1.86 18.46 15.04
N LYS A 266 0.79 17.66 15.11
CA LYS A 266 0.70 16.52 16.05
C LYS A 266 1.83 15.51 15.83
N TRP A 267 2.17 15.20 14.57
CA TRP A 267 3.32 14.34 14.28
C TRP A 267 4.64 14.95 14.76
N VAL A 268 4.85 16.25 14.54
CA VAL A 268 6.04 16.97 15.03
C VAL A 268 6.14 16.88 16.54
N ASP A 269 5.05 17.13 17.27
CA ASP A 269 5.00 17.09 18.72
C ASP A 269 5.21 15.67 19.27
N GLN A 270 4.61 14.66 18.62
CA GLN A 270 4.84 13.25 18.97
C GLN A 270 6.29 12.87 18.76
N THR A 271 6.84 13.16 17.58
CA THR A 271 8.23 12.82 17.25
C THR A 271 9.21 13.47 18.21
N LYS A 272 8.99 14.75 18.55
CA LYS A 272 9.79 15.44 19.57
C LYS A 272 9.67 14.75 20.93
N THR A 273 8.45 14.45 21.37
CA THR A 273 8.18 13.77 22.65
C THR A 273 8.87 12.40 22.70
N TYR A 274 8.77 11.61 21.62
CA TYR A 274 9.40 10.28 21.55
C TYR A 274 10.93 10.36 21.57
N THR A 275 11.48 11.37 20.91
CA THR A 275 12.92 11.65 20.92
C THR A 275 13.42 12.05 22.31
N ASP A 276 12.72 12.97 22.97
CA ASP A 276 13.08 13.49 24.30
C ASP A 276 12.96 12.39 25.38
N LYS A 277 11.92 11.54 25.29
CA LYS A 277 11.70 10.42 26.21
C LYS A 277 12.49 9.15 25.84
N GLY A 278 13.19 9.15 24.72
CA GLY A 278 13.95 8.00 24.26
C GLY A 278 13.09 6.82 23.81
N TYR A 279 11.90 7.09 23.27
CA TYR A 279 10.98 6.07 22.73
C TYR A 279 11.30 5.68 21.28
N ASN A 280 12.23 6.38 20.62
CA ASN A 280 12.77 6.04 19.32
C ASN A 280 14.31 5.96 19.33
N ASN A 281 14.89 5.33 18.29
CA ASN A 281 16.34 5.22 18.07
C ASN A 281 16.93 6.37 17.25
N LYS A 282 16.13 7.38 16.90
CA LYS A 282 16.56 8.55 16.12
C LYS A 282 17.11 8.20 14.73
N THR A 283 16.61 7.13 14.14
CA THR A 283 16.95 6.75 12.77
C THR A 283 16.13 7.55 11.77
N SER A 284 16.53 7.52 10.52
CA SER A 284 15.72 7.99 9.39
C SER A 284 15.24 6.80 8.58
N LEU A 285 14.05 6.90 8.04
CA LEU A 285 13.48 5.89 7.16
C LEU A 285 14.46 5.52 6.03
N TRP A 286 14.57 4.22 5.72
CA TRP A 286 15.47 3.66 4.71
C TRP A 286 16.97 3.72 5.02
N SER A 287 17.38 4.24 6.17
CA SER A 287 18.78 4.17 6.58
C SER A 287 19.20 2.76 6.99
N ASP A 288 20.50 2.48 6.93
CA ASP A 288 21.06 1.20 7.42
C ASP A 288 20.73 0.96 8.89
N ALA A 289 20.70 2.02 9.71
CA ALA A 289 20.33 1.93 11.12
C ALA A 289 18.87 1.53 11.32
N TRP A 290 17.96 2.11 10.53
CA TRP A 290 16.55 1.74 10.50
C TRP A 290 16.36 0.27 10.08
N ALA A 291 17.09 -0.17 9.05
CA ALA A 291 17.08 -1.57 8.61
C ALA A 291 17.65 -2.53 9.67
N ALA A 292 18.70 -2.13 10.39
CA ALA A 292 19.30 -2.90 11.46
C ALA A 292 18.36 -3.09 12.66
N ASP A 293 17.52 -2.10 12.98
CA ASP A 293 16.50 -2.19 14.03
C ASP A 293 15.44 -3.27 13.76
N GLN A 294 15.28 -3.70 12.52
CA GLN A 294 14.42 -4.82 12.12
C GLN A 294 15.13 -6.18 12.24
N GLY A 295 16.43 -6.14 12.38
CA GLY A 295 17.30 -7.33 12.46
C GLY A 295 17.15 -8.12 13.78
N PRO A 296 17.86 -9.24 13.90
CA PRO A 296 17.77 -10.13 15.07
C PRO A 296 18.05 -9.45 16.39
N ASP A 297 19.00 -8.52 16.41
CA ASP A 297 19.46 -7.80 17.61
C ASP A 297 18.67 -6.50 17.87
N GLY A 298 17.74 -6.14 16.98
CA GLY A 298 16.92 -4.94 17.09
C GLY A 298 16.02 -4.97 18.33
N LYS A 299 15.92 -3.82 19.02
CA LYS A 299 15.13 -3.64 20.23
C LYS A 299 13.95 -2.69 20.02
N VAL A 300 13.41 -2.66 18.82
CA VAL A 300 12.26 -1.84 18.45
C VAL A 300 11.01 -2.70 18.49
N PHE A 301 9.98 -2.18 19.16
CA PHE A 301 8.69 -2.86 19.36
C PHE A 301 8.02 -3.11 18.00
N GLY A 302 7.99 -2.10 17.10
CA GLY A 302 7.39 -2.26 15.80
C GLY A 302 7.61 -1.09 14.85
N PHE A 303 7.07 -1.28 13.65
CA PHE A 303 7.24 -0.38 12.50
C PHE A 303 5.90 -0.14 11.82
N PHE A 304 5.62 1.08 11.46
CA PHE A 304 4.54 1.39 10.54
C PHE A 304 4.95 0.98 9.12
N TYR A 305 4.12 0.16 8.49
CA TYR A 305 4.33 -0.37 7.16
C TYR A 305 3.04 -0.31 6.33
N SER A 306 3.15 -0.69 5.09
CA SER A 306 2.06 -1.13 4.24
C SER A 306 2.31 -2.59 3.82
N THR A 307 1.32 -3.20 3.20
CA THR A 307 1.35 -4.62 2.80
C THR A 307 2.59 -5.01 1.98
N TRP A 308 3.05 -4.14 1.08
CA TRP A 308 4.27 -4.37 0.27
C TRP A 308 5.55 -4.42 1.13
N GLY A 309 5.62 -3.66 2.22
CA GLY A 309 6.83 -3.53 3.04
C GLY A 309 7.20 -4.80 3.79
N ILE A 310 6.24 -5.71 4.02
CA ILE A 310 6.50 -6.99 4.68
C ILE A 310 7.51 -7.81 3.88
N ASN A 311 7.28 -7.99 2.60
CA ASN A 311 8.16 -8.79 1.74
C ASN A 311 9.32 -7.97 1.19
N PHE A 312 9.13 -6.68 0.94
CA PHE A 312 10.12 -5.83 0.31
C PHE A 312 11.30 -5.50 1.25
N THR A 313 11.03 -5.31 2.55
CA THR A 313 12.08 -4.93 3.51
C THR A 313 12.09 -5.77 4.78
N LEU A 314 10.95 -5.88 5.49
CA LEU A 314 10.91 -6.46 6.82
C LEU A 314 11.41 -7.91 6.86
N ALA A 315 10.94 -8.74 5.95
CA ALA A 315 11.32 -10.15 5.87
C ALA A 315 12.84 -10.30 5.69
N GLY A 316 13.41 -9.60 4.71
CA GLY A 316 14.85 -9.63 4.43
C GLY A 316 15.68 -9.01 5.56
N ASN A 317 15.25 -7.89 6.14
CA ASN A 317 15.96 -7.21 7.22
C ASN A 317 15.95 -8.03 8.52
N SER A 318 14.94 -8.85 8.76
CA SER A 318 14.82 -9.68 9.95
C SER A 318 15.82 -10.86 9.99
N LEU A 319 16.43 -11.22 8.86
CA LEU A 319 17.34 -12.36 8.76
C LEU A 319 18.72 -12.08 9.43
N ALA A 320 19.25 -13.08 10.12
CA ALA A 320 20.65 -13.09 10.57
C ALA A 320 21.61 -13.36 9.41
N VAL A 321 21.31 -14.36 8.58
CA VAL A 321 22.02 -14.63 7.33
C VAL A 321 21.17 -14.15 6.18
N LYS A 322 21.63 -13.14 5.45
CA LYS A 322 20.87 -12.54 4.35
C LYS A 322 20.78 -13.49 3.14
N GLU A 323 19.74 -13.34 2.32
CA GLU A 323 19.54 -14.20 1.13
C GLU A 323 20.72 -14.14 0.16
N LYS A 324 21.31 -12.95 -0.05
CA LYS A 324 22.54 -12.78 -0.86
C LYS A 324 23.75 -13.57 -0.33
N ASP A 325 23.75 -13.92 0.95
CA ASP A 325 24.79 -14.67 1.64
C ASP A 325 24.39 -16.15 1.85
N GLY A 326 23.32 -16.60 1.17
CA GLY A 326 22.83 -17.97 1.20
C GLY A 326 21.80 -18.27 2.29
N GLY A 327 21.34 -17.25 3.02
CA GLY A 327 20.24 -17.38 3.99
C GLY A 327 18.90 -17.60 3.30
N LYS A 328 17.92 -18.06 4.08
CA LYS A 328 16.55 -18.31 3.60
C LYS A 328 15.55 -17.60 4.47
N LEU A 329 14.41 -17.26 3.88
CA LEU A 329 13.22 -16.75 4.57
C LEU A 329 12.54 -17.90 5.33
N GLU A 330 13.12 -18.31 6.45
CA GLU A 330 12.62 -19.43 7.26
C GLU A 330 12.77 -19.15 8.77
N VAL A 331 11.87 -19.72 9.56
CA VAL A 331 11.92 -19.62 11.02
C VAL A 331 13.23 -20.26 11.53
N GLY A 332 13.94 -19.52 12.39
CA GLY A 332 15.27 -19.90 12.89
C GLY A 332 16.41 -19.10 12.25
N ASN A 333 16.16 -18.38 11.14
CA ASN A 333 17.14 -17.45 10.60
C ASN A 333 16.87 -16.04 11.18
N GLY A 334 17.50 -15.73 12.29
CA GLY A 334 17.38 -14.45 12.97
C GLY A 334 15.98 -14.19 13.56
N GLY A 335 15.42 -13.02 13.27
CA GLY A 335 14.09 -12.61 13.70
C GLY A 335 12.94 -13.02 12.77
N TYR A 336 13.22 -13.79 11.69
CA TYR A 336 12.16 -14.26 10.81
C TYR A 336 11.20 -15.19 11.56
N GLY A 337 9.90 -14.88 11.48
CA GLY A 337 8.86 -15.59 12.25
C GLY A 337 8.54 -14.93 13.61
N ASP A 338 9.35 -13.98 14.10
CA ASP A 338 9.09 -13.21 15.33
C ASP A 338 8.27 -11.94 15.07
N TRP A 339 7.62 -11.84 13.91
CA TRP A 339 6.80 -10.68 13.54
C TRP A 339 5.34 -11.04 13.40
N ALA A 340 4.48 -10.10 13.76
CA ALA A 340 3.06 -10.12 13.46
C ALA A 340 2.58 -8.72 13.11
N VAL A 341 1.35 -8.61 12.63
CA VAL A 341 0.76 -7.34 12.21
C VAL A 341 -0.54 -7.06 12.94
N CYS A 342 -0.83 -5.78 13.15
CA CYS A 342 -2.12 -5.27 13.58
C CYS A 342 -2.38 -3.93 12.87
N TYR A 343 -3.56 -3.33 13.08
CA TYR A 343 -3.90 -2.05 12.45
C TYR A 343 -3.11 -0.87 13.05
N GLY A 344 -2.72 -0.96 14.32
CA GLY A 344 -2.13 0.15 15.06
C GLY A 344 -3.16 1.19 15.50
N PRO A 345 -2.69 2.39 15.89
CA PRO A 345 -3.55 3.41 16.51
C PRO A 345 -4.43 4.18 15.53
N GLN A 346 -4.12 4.13 14.24
CA GLN A 346 -4.80 4.92 13.21
C GLN A 346 -4.62 4.31 11.83
N ALA A 347 -5.70 4.29 11.03
CA ALA A 347 -5.66 3.83 9.65
C ALA A 347 -4.92 4.84 8.76
N TYR A 348 -4.23 4.31 7.74
CA TYR A 348 -3.52 5.09 6.73
C TYR A 348 -3.26 4.23 5.48
N PHE A 349 -2.77 4.86 4.42
CA PHE A 349 -2.21 4.20 3.25
C PHE A 349 -0.76 4.62 3.06
N TRP A 350 0.05 3.73 2.49
CA TRP A 350 1.42 4.06 2.17
C TRP A 350 1.85 3.45 0.85
N GLY A 351 2.20 4.33 -0.10
CA GLY A 351 2.62 3.93 -1.43
C GLY A 351 1.45 3.49 -2.31
N GLY A 352 1.75 2.67 -3.26
CA GLY A 352 0.87 2.20 -4.31
C GLY A 352 1.33 2.69 -5.66
N THR A 353 1.12 1.85 -6.65
CA THR A 353 1.55 2.09 -8.02
C THR A 353 0.35 2.07 -8.95
N TRP A 354 0.29 3.06 -9.81
CA TRP A 354 -0.68 3.20 -10.88
C TRP A 354 -0.01 3.08 -12.22
N MET A 355 -0.77 2.60 -13.17
CA MET A 355 -0.42 2.55 -14.57
C MET A 355 -1.27 3.57 -15.33
N ALA A 356 -0.61 4.39 -16.12
CA ALA A 356 -1.25 5.37 -16.99
C ALA A 356 -0.83 5.15 -18.44
N ALA A 357 -1.69 5.56 -19.37
CA ALA A 357 -1.34 5.64 -20.77
C ALA A 357 -0.82 7.05 -21.11
N ALA A 358 0.22 7.11 -21.90
CA ALA A 358 0.84 8.35 -22.33
C ALA A 358 0.13 8.95 -23.53
N LYS A 359 -0.05 10.26 -23.53
CA LYS A 359 -0.52 10.99 -24.72
C LYS A 359 0.39 10.72 -25.90
N GLY A 360 -0.20 10.40 -27.04
CA GLY A 360 0.54 10.08 -28.26
C GLY A 360 0.93 8.60 -28.38
N THR A 361 0.47 7.72 -27.46
CA THR A 361 0.58 6.26 -27.66
C THR A 361 -0.03 5.85 -28.98
N ASP A 362 0.47 4.78 -29.57
CA ASP A 362 0.02 4.20 -30.83
C ASP A 362 -0.35 2.70 -30.69
N ASN A 363 -0.52 2.24 -29.45
CA ASN A 363 -0.96 0.89 -29.12
C ASN A 363 -2.25 0.88 -28.31
#